data_0018d5c44df76b28226978a07efbc24f
#
_entry.id   0018d5c44df76b28226978a07efbc24f
#
_cell.length_a   1.000
_cell.length_b   1.000
_cell.length_c   1.000
_cell.angle_alpha   90.00
_cell.angle_beta   90.00
_cell.angle_gamma   90.00
#
_symmetry.space_group_name_H-M   'P 1'
#
loop_
_entity.id
_entity.type
_entity.pdbx_description
1 polymer ?
#
loop_
_entity_poly.entity_id
_entity_poly.type
_entity_poly.pdbx_seq_one_letter_code
_entity_poly.pdbx_strand_id
1 'polypeptide(L)'
;MALASVLRAELAEFSPNFPKNFPKNFPKNFPEDFPDDSEGIPEILRDPPGPPRVLAAPPWGFEAEPEGPGLQILHGTTTLAFKTPHGVTVAVDSRATAGSYIASQSVRKVLPISGRMLGTMAGGAADCAFWQRLVARQCRVQELRNKEPVSVAAASKLLANLVYQYKGLGLSLGTMLCGWDKRGPGLYYVDSEGQRVAGAAFAVGSGSSYAYGVLDRGLAAAARSEEAACELARRAIAQAAHRDAYSGGCVRVMHVGPDGWREVSHHDIAELQDKYLE
;
A
#
# COMPACT_ATOMS: atom_id res chain seq x y z
N MET A 1 -10.16 -16.31 24.68
CA MET A 1 -9.56 -15.45 25.74
C MET A 1 -8.09 -15.11 25.50
N ALA A 2 -7.27 -16.01 25.00
CA ALA A 2 -5.83 -15.76 24.78
C ALA A 2 -5.52 -14.60 23.82
N LEU A 3 -6.23 -14.47 22.69
CA LEU A 3 -5.97 -13.41 21.70
C LEU A 3 -6.28 -11.99 22.20
N ALA A 4 -7.30 -11.86 23.05
CA ALA A 4 -7.66 -10.57 23.65
C ALA A 4 -6.69 -10.15 24.77
N SER A 5 -6.05 -11.11 25.46
CA SER A 5 -5.04 -10.85 26.47
C SER A 5 -3.69 -10.47 25.85
N VAL A 6 -3.32 -11.09 24.74
CA VAL A 6 -2.08 -10.76 24.00
C VAL A 6 -2.19 -9.37 23.39
N LEU A 7 -3.30 -9.04 22.73
CA LEU A 7 -3.54 -7.70 22.20
C LEU A 7 -3.60 -6.63 23.29
N ARG A 8 -4.05 -6.97 24.52
CA ARG A 8 -4.01 -6.04 25.67
C ARG A 8 -2.61 -5.83 26.21
N ALA A 9 -1.79 -6.86 26.27
CA ALA A 9 -0.41 -6.75 26.74
C ALA A 9 0.42 -5.90 25.78
N GLU A 10 0.33 -6.16 24.48
CA GLU A 10 1.05 -5.39 23.46
C GLU A 10 0.59 -3.93 23.34
N LEU A 11 -0.73 -3.64 23.52
CA LEU A 11 -1.23 -2.27 23.50
C LEU A 11 -0.90 -1.48 24.76
N ALA A 12 -0.72 -2.15 25.92
CA ALA A 12 -0.37 -1.51 27.19
C ALA A 12 1.11 -1.10 27.25
N GLU A 13 2.00 -1.83 26.57
CA GLU A 13 3.42 -1.49 26.53
C GLU A 13 3.76 -0.32 25.58
N PHE A 14 2.90 -0.03 24.57
CA PHE A 14 3.20 0.93 23.51
C PHE A 14 2.55 2.32 23.68
N SER A 15 1.78 2.60 24.73
CA SER A 15 1.20 3.94 24.92
C SER A 15 1.05 4.34 26.39
N PRO A 16 1.94 5.16 26.92
CA PRO A 16 1.82 5.71 28.29
C PRO A 16 0.61 6.64 28.50
N ASN A 17 -0.11 7.01 27.44
CA ASN A 17 -1.26 7.92 27.47
C ASN A 17 -2.60 7.26 27.10
N PHE A 18 -2.75 5.96 27.32
CA PHE A 18 -4.06 5.32 27.16
C PHE A 18 -4.98 5.71 28.32
N PRO A 19 -6.23 6.18 28.09
CA PRO A 19 -7.11 6.59 29.17
C PRO A 19 -7.41 5.41 30.08
N LYS A 20 -7.13 5.57 31.40
CA LYS A 20 -7.31 4.55 32.44
C LYS A 20 -8.79 4.24 32.76
N ASN A 21 -9.74 4.87 32.07
CA ASN A 21 -11.18 4.71 32.30
C ASN A 21 -11.84 3.91 31.17
N PHE A 22 -11.52 2.63 31.08
CA PHE A 22 -12.39 1.68 30.37
C PHE A 22 -13.49 1.21 31.32
N PRO A 23 -14.77 1.13 30.86
CA PRO A 23 -15.87 0.66 31.71
C PRO A 23 -15.59 -0.77 32.20
N LYS A 24 -15.65 -0.95 33.54
CA LYS A 24 -15.43 -2.26 34.21
C LYS A 24 -16.57 -3.25 34.03
N ASN A 25 -17.60 -2.91 33.27
CA ASN A 25 -18.80 -3.74 33.12
C ASN A 25 -18.83 -4.43 31.75
N PHE A 26 -18.02 -5.46 31.61
CA PHE A 26 -18.32 -6.52 30.63
C PHE A 26 -19.30 -7.51 31.29
N PRO A 27 -20.37 -7.96 30.58
CA PRO A 27 -21.30 -8.98 31.10
C PRO A 27 -20.51 -10.23 31.45
N LYS A 28 -20.67 -10.71 32.67
CA LYS A 28 -20.02 -11.93 33.19
C LYS A 28 -20.64 -13.24 32.70
N ASN A 29 -21.63 -13.19 31.80
CA ASN A 29 -22.36 -14.35 31.34
C ASN A 29 -22.01 -14.63 29.87
N PHE A 30 -20.84 -15.23 29.64
CA PHE A 30 -20.62 -16.06 28.46
C PHE A 30 -20.85 -17.53 28.90
N PRO A 31 -21.59 -18.33 28.11
CA PRO A 31 -21.73 -19.76 28.39
C PRO A 31 -20.35 -20.43 28.40
N GLU A 32 -20.07 -21.24 29.40
CA GLU A 32 -18.82 -21.99 29.54
C GLU A 32 -18.71 -23.22 28.60
N ASP A 33 -19.76 -23.48 27.81
CA ASP A 33 -19.84 -24.64 26.93
C ASP A 33 -19.67 -24.24 25.48
N PHE A 34 -18.44 -23.99 25.03
CA PHE A 34 -18.08 -24.16 23.63
C PHE A 34 -17.36 -25.52 23.52
N PRO A 35 -17.82 -26.39 22.60
CA PRO A 35 -17.07 -27.61 22.32
C PRO A 35 -15.67 -27.22 21.83
N ASP A 36 -14.70 -27.99 22.28
CA ASP A 36 -13.27 -27.87 21.94
C ASP A 36 -13.04 -28.35 20.48
N ASP A 37 -13.59 -27.59 19.51
CA ASP A 37 -13.38 -27.82 18.08
C ASP A 37 -11.99 -27.31 17.68
N SER A 38 -10.95 -27.82 18.32
CA SER A 38 -9.55 -27.54 17.97
C SER A 38 -9.14 -28.18 16.63
N GLU A 39 -9.98 -28.98 16.02
CA GLU A 39 -9.66 -29.70 14.77
C GLU A 39 -9.96 -28.94 13.47
N GLY A 40 -10.65 -27.80 13.53
CA GLY A 40 -11.08 -27.05 12.34
C GLY A 40 -10.35 -25.74 12.05
N ILE A 41 -9.42 -25.30 12.89
CA ILE A 41 -8.67 -24.06 12.66
C ILE A 41 -7.43 -24.39 11.81
N PRO A 42 -7.31 -23.85 10.57
CA PRO A 42 -6.09 -24.01 9.81
C PRO A 42 -4.86 -23.58 10.62
N GLU A 43 -3.80 -24.37 10.57
CA GLU A 43 -2.55 -24.18 11.33
C GLU A 43 -1.96 -22.76 11.19
N ILE A 44 -2.28 -22.07 10.07
CA ILE A 44 -1.91 -20.68 9.76
C ILE A 44 -2.53 -19.64 10.75
N LEU A 45 -3.55 -20.02 11.53
CA LEU A 45 -4.23 -19.11 12.47
C LEU A 45 -3.85 -19.36 13.93
N ARG A 46 -3.08 -20.39 14.23
CA ARG A 46 -2.67 -20.75 15.60
C ARG A 46 -1.49 -19.93 16.10
N ASP A 47 -0.55 -19.60 15.19
CA ASP A 47 0.60 -18.77 15.51
C ASP A 47 0.58 -17.49 14.70
N PRO A 48 0.96 -16.33 15.26
CA PRO A 48 1.32 -15.18 14.42
C PRO A 48 2.37 -15.69 13.43
N PRO A 49 2.32 -15.28 12.14
CA PRO A 49 3.34 -15.68 11.20
C PRO A 49 4.68 -15.22 11.82
N GLY A 50 5.48 -16.21 12.23
CA GLY A 50 6.86 -15.94 12.65
C GLY A 50 7.56 -15.15 11.56
N PRO A 51 8.66 -14.47 11.84
CA PRO A 51 9.42 -13.76 10.83
C PRO A 51 9.53 -14.68 9.62
N PRO A 52 9.32 -14.16 8.38
CA PRO A 52 9.42 -15.00 7.19
C PRO A 52 10.72 -15.76 7.34
N ARG A 53 10.62 -17.09 7.45
CA ARG A 53 11.81 -17.92 7.46
C ARG A 53 12.54 -17.49 6.20
N VAL A 54 13.64 -16.80 6.38
CA VAL A 54 14.66 -16.69 5.31
C VAL A 54 14.71 -18.10 4.78
N LEU A 55 14.30 -18.29 3.52
CA LEU A 55 14.20 -19.61 2.91
C LEU A 55 15.50 -20.29 3.28
N ALA A 56 15.43 -21.29 4.17
CA ALA A 56 16.60 -22.04 4.55
C ALA A 56 17.20 -22.48 3.23
N ALA A 57 18.49 -22.25 3.06
CA ALA A 57 19.20 -22.60 1.84
C ALA A 57 18.72 -23.96 1.37
N PRO A 58 18.36 -24.12 0.09
CA PRO A 58 17.82 -25.36 -0.41
C PRO A 58 18.75 -26.51 0.02
N PRO A 59 18.22 -27.72 0.36
CA PRO A 59 18.99 -28.80 0.96
C PRO A 59 20.14 -29.36 0.12
N TRP A 60 20.42 -28.81 -1.03
CA TRP A 60 21.56 -29.13 -1.91
C TRP A 60 22.71 -28.15 -1.73
N GLY A 61 23.21 -27.97 -0.52
CA GLY A 61 24.56 -27.54 -0.23
C GLY A 61 25.22 -26.56 -1.22
N PHE A 62 24.53 -25.49 -1.63
CA PHE A 62 25.21 -24.34 -2.16
C PHE A 62 25.82 -23.62 -0.95
N GLU A 63 27.10 -23.84 -0.69
CA GLU A 63 27.89 -22.95 0.12
C GLU A 63 27.68 -21.55 -0.45
N ALA A 64 27.19 -20.63 0.37
CA ALA A 64 27.06 -19.24 0.00
C ALA A 64 28.48 -18.76 -0.33
N GLU A 65 28.77 -18.60 -1.62
CA GLU A 65 29.99 -17.89 -2.06
C GLU A 65 29.98 -16.53 -1.34
N PRO A 66 31.12 -16.11 -0.74
CA PRO A 66 31.18 -14.85 -0.06
C PRO A 66 30.95 -13.74 -1.07
N GLU A 67 29.80 -13.07 -0.94
CA GLU A 67 29.45 -11.77 -1.48
C GLU A 67 30.14 -11.36 -2.79
N GLY A 68 29.80 -12.02 -3.88
CA GLY A 68 29.82 -11.35 -5.18
C GLY A 68 28.88 -10.16 -5.12
N PRO A 69 29.06 -9.09 -5.92
CA PRO A 69 28.18 -7.94 -5.89
C PRO A 69 26.75 -8.43 -6.13
N GLY A 70 25.99 -8.51 -5.03
CA GLY A 70 24.62 -8.99 -5.06
C GLY A 70 23.89 -8.24 -6.15
N LEU A 71 23.17 -8.94 -7.03
CA LEU A 71 22.42 -8.34 -8.11
C LEU A 71 21.48 -7.30 -7.51
N GLN A 72 21.86 -6.02 -7.57
CA GLN A 72 21.00 -4.94 -7.14
C GLN A 72 19.85 -4.85 -8.13
N ILE A 73 18.72 -5.43 -7.78
CA ILE A 73 17.49 -5.31 -8.55
C ILE A 73 16.98 -3.89 -8.33
N LEU A 74 17.39 -2.99 -9.23
CA LEU A 74 16.85 -1.64 -9.26
C LEU A 74 15.43 -1.71 -9.79
N HIS A 75 14.48 -1.31 -8.96
CA HIS A 75 13.07 -1.27 -9.31
C HIS A 75 12.71 0.13 -9.79
N GLY A 76 12.35 0.24 -11.06
CA GLY A 76 11.83 1.48 -11.62
C GLY A 76 10.32 1.56 -11.53
N THR A 77 9.82 2.71 -11.16
CA THR A 77 8.38 2.94 -10.97
C THR A 77 8.10 4.43 -10.86
N THR A 78 6.96 4.87 -11.38
CA THR A 78 6.35 6.14 -10.98
C THR A 78 4.91 5.90 -10.58
N THR A 79 4.59 6.15 -9.32
CA THR A 79 3.23 6.16 -8.81
C THR A 79 2.94 7.50 -8.17
N LEU A 80 1.74 8.02 -8.35
CA LEU A 80 1.29 9.24 -7.70
C LEU A 80 -0.15 9.12 -7.21
N ALA A 81 -0.46 9.88 -6.17
CA ALA A 81 -1.83 10.04 -5.69
C ALA A 81 -1.98 11.44 -5.08
N PHE A 82 -3.15 12.04 -5.26
CA PHE A 82 -3.49 13.32 -4.63
C PHE A 82 -4.97 13.44 -4.33
N LYS A 83 -5.27 14.22 -3.29
CA LYS A 83 -6.64 14.50 -2.84
C LYS A 83 -7.20 15.71 -3.55
N THR A 84 -8.47 15.60 -3.95
CA THR A 84 -9.29 16.71 -4.43
C THR A 84 -10.60 16.74 -3.62
N PRO A 85 -11.42 17.79 -3.73
CA PRO A 85 -12.76 17.79 -3.13
C PRO A 85 -13.65 16.65 -3.65
N HIS A 86 -13.37 16.13 -4.84
CA HIS A 86 -14.14 15.08 -5.50
C HIS A 86 -13.70 13.65 -5.11
N GLY A 87 -12.50 13.50 -4.52
CA GLY A 87 -11.96 12.19 -4.15
C GLY A 87 -10.44 12.14 -4.14
N VAL A 88 -9.91 10.94 -4.26
CA VAL A 88 -8.47 10.69 -4.42
C VAL A 88 -8.22 10.17 -5.83
N THR A 89 -7.40 10.88 -6.58
CA THR A 89 -6.93 10.43 -7.90
C THR A 89 -5.59 9.74 -7.73
N VAL A 90 -5.47 8.55 -8.32
CA VAL A 90 -4.28 7.70 -8.28
C VAL A 90 -3.84 7.41 -9.70
N ALA A 91 -2.58 7.59 -10.01
CA ALA A 91 -2.04 7.19 -11.29
C ALA A 91 -0.72 6.45 -11.14
N VAL A 92 -0.50 5.45 -11.98
CA VAL A 92 0.68 4.60 -11.95
C VAL A 92 1.13 4.27 -13.37
N ASP A 93 2.42 4.06 -13.54
CA ASP A 93 2.97 3.42 -14.72
C ASP A 93 2.86 1.89 -14.62
N SER A 94 3.28 1.16 -15.65
CA SER A 94 3.18 -0.31 -15.66
C SER A 94 4.49 -1.02 -15.95
N ARG A 95 5.62 -0.33 -16.12
CA ARG A 95 6.92 -0.93 -16.38
C ARG A 95 7.51 -1.53 -15.11
N ALA A 96 7.98 -2.78 -15.19
CA ALA A 96 8.84 -3.39 -14.18
C ALA A 96 10.22 -3.67 -14.77
N THR A 97 11.26 -3.35 -14.03
CA THR A 97 12.65 -3.56 -14.42
C THR A 97 13.35 -4.52 -13.47
N ALA A 98 14.31 -5.26 -13.98
CA ALA A 98 15.23 -6.10 -13.22
C ALA A 98 16.66 -5.70 -13.58
N GLY A 99 17.25 -4.81 -12.77
CA GLY A 99 18.50 -4.14 -13.12
C GLY A 99 18.32 -3.27 -14.37
N SER A 100 19.13 -3.48 -15.41
CA SER A 100 19.07 -2.77 -16.69
C SER A 100 18.03 -3.34 -17.68
N TYR A 101 17.38 -4.46 -17.36
CA TYR A 101 16.42 -5.11 -18.25
C TYR A 101 14.97 -4.73 -17.90
N ILE A 102 14.12 -4.58 -18.92
CA ILE A 102 12.69 -4.44 -18.77
C ILE A 102 12.11 -5.86 -18.63
N ALA A 103 11.65 -6.19 -17.41
CA ALA A 103 11.07 -7.49 -17.11
C ALA A 103 9.61 -7.59 -17.59
N SER A 104 8.86 -6.49 -17.53
CA SER A 104 7.46 -6.42 -17.98
C SER A 104 7.05 -4.98 -18.26
N GLN A 105 6.10 -4.81 -19.19
CA GLN A 105 5.49 -3.52 -19.53
C GLN A 105 4.02 -3.41 -19.03
N SER A 106 3.48 -4.46 -18.39
CA SER A 106 2.05 -4.55 -18.10
C SER A 106 1.74 -4.86 -16.63
N VAL A 107 2.65 -4.56 -15.71
CA VAL A 107 2.47 -4.82 -14.27
C VAL A 107 1.39 -3.93 -13.68
N ARG A 108 0.51 -4.50 -12.88
CA ARG A 108 -0.47 -3.74 -12.09
C ARG A 108 0.16 -3.26 -10.80
N LYS A 109 0.40 -1.94 -10.70
CA LYS A 109 1.00 -1.30 -9.53
C LYS A 109 -0.04 -0.69 -8.56
N VAL A 110 -1.31 -0.99 -8.75
CA VAL A 110 -2.42 -0.65 -7.85
C VAL A 110 -3.12 -1.91 -7.44
N LEU A 111 -3.27 -2.12 -6.13
CA LEU A 111 -3.97 -3.24 -5.54
C LEU A 111 -5.17 -2.76 -4.73
N PRO A 112 -6.35 -3.41 -4.85
CA PRO A 112 -7.49 -3.11 -4.00
C PRO A 112 -7.24 -3.64 -2.58
N ILE A 113 -7.42 -2.77 -1.59
CA ILE A 113 -7.41 -3.12 -0.17
C ILE A 113 -8.84 -3.40 0.30
N SER A 114 -9.78 -2.53 -0.11
CA SER A 114 -11.22 -2.73 0.10
C SER A 114 -12.01 -2.09 -1.04
N GLY A 115 -13.33 -2.13 -0.99
CA GLY A 115 -14.18 -1.48 -2.00
C GLY A 115 -14.01 0.04 -2.10
N ARG A 116 -13.42 0.67 -1.08
CA ARG A 116 -13.21 2.13 -1.00
C ARG A 116 -11.74 2.51 -0.75
N MET A 117 -10.82 1.56 -0.90
CA MET A 117 -9.40 1.79 -0.60
C MET A 117 -8.50 1.05 -1.58
N LEU A 118 -7.49 1.75 -2.06
CA LEU A 118 -6.44 1.25 -2.95
C LEU A 118 -5.08 1.42 -2.28
N GLY A 119 -4.14 0.54 -2.66
CA GLY A 119 -2.72 0.67 -2.34
C GLY A 119 -1.89 0.72 -3.61
N THR A 120 -0.89 1.60 -3.67
CA THR A 120 0.07 1.67 -4.79
C THR A 120 1.35 0.91 -4.44
N MET A 121 2.07 0.47 -5.44
CA MET A 121 3.32 -0.28 -5.27
C MET A 121 4.49 0.50 -5.87
N ALA A 122 5.52 0.77 -5.06
CA ALA A 122 6.83 1.20 -5.51
C ALA A 122 7.91 0.49 -4.68
N GLY A 123 9.02 0.12 -5.31
CA GLY A 123 10.05 -0.73 -4.72
C GLY A 123 9.88 -2.20 -5.07
N GLY A 124 10.16 -3.12 -4.15
CA GLY A 124 10.03 -4.56 -4.36
C GLY A 124 8.59 -4.99 -4.62
N ALA A 125 8.31 -5.48 -5.83
CA ALA A 125 6.96 -5.87 -6.21
C ALA A 125 6.41 -6.99 -5.32
N ALA A 126 7.25 -7.94 -4.93
CA ALA A 126 6.89 -9.04 -4.03
C ALA A 126 6.53 -8.52 -2.63
N ASP A 127 7.36 -7.65 -2.06
CA ASP A 127 7.14 -7.05 -0.74
C ASP A 127 5.84 -6.24 -0.74
N CYS A 128 5.69 -5.33 -1.71
CA CYS A 128 4.49 -4.52 -1.81
C CYS A 128 3.21 -5.37 -1.93
N ALA A 129 3.22 -6.39 -2.81
CA ALA A 129 2.08 -7.26 -3.01
C ALA A 129 1.73 -8.08 -1.76
N PHE A 130 2.74 -8.62 -1.07
CA PHE A 130 2.55 -9.40 0.15
C PHE A 130 1.90 -8.57 1.26
N TRP A 131 2.51 -7.42 1.59
CA TRP A 131 2.04 -6.58 2.69
C TRP A 131 0.67 -5.98 2.42
N GLN A 132 0.40 -5.55 1.19
CA GLN A 132 -0.92 -5.02 0.83
C GLN A 132 -2.02 -6.08 0.89
N ARG A 133 -1.74 -7.31 0.42
CA ARG A 133 -2.69 -8.43 0.55
C ARG A 133 -2.95 -8.80 2.01
N LEU A 134 -1.91 -8.78 2.84
CA LEU A 134 -2.06 -9.03 4.27
C LEU A 134 -2.94 -7.96 4.93
N VAL A 135 -2.70 -6.68 4.63
CA VAL A 135 -3.53 -5.56 5.13
C VAL A 135 -4.97 -5.69 4.63
N ALA A 136 -5.19 -6.00 3.36
CA ALA A 136 -6.52 -6.21 2.81
C ALA A 136 -7.29 -7.31 3.54
N ARG A 137 -6.62 -8.43 3.82
CA ARG A 137 -7.19 -9.54 4.60
C ARG A 137 -7.53 -9.10 6.02
N GLN A 138 -6.64 -8.39 6.71
CA GLN A 138 -6.88 -7.90 8.08
C GLN A 138 -8.01 -6.88 8.12
N CYS A 139 -8.07 -5.95 7.17
CA CYS A 139 -9.17 -5.01 7.03
C CYS A 139 -10.50 -5.75 6.85
N ARG A 140 -10.54 -6.78 6.00
CA ARG A 140 -11.77 -7.57 5.80
C ARG A 140 -12.22 -8.28 7.07
N VAL A 141 -11.29 -8.87 7.83
CA VAL A 141 -11.62 -9.50 9.12
C VAL A 141 -12.18 -8.48 10.11
N GLN A 142 -11.57 -7.28 10.16
CA GLN A 142 -12.01 -6.21 11.06
C GLN A 142 -13.38 -5.67 10.66
N GLU A 143 -13.67 -5.50 9.37
CA GLU A 143 -14.99 -5.10 8.85
C GLU A 143 -16.08 -6.11 9.21
N LEU A 144 -15.77 -7.41 9.09
CA LEU A 144 -16.71 -8.47 9.46
C LEU A 144 -17.00 -8.50 10.97
N ARG A 145 -15.98 -8.25 11.81
CA ARG A 145 -16.14 -8.21 13.27
C ARG A 145 -16.91 -6.98 13.74
N ASN A 146 -16.56 -5.82 13.21
CA ASN A 146 -17.09 -4.54 13.67
C ASN A 146 -18.34 -4.11 12.91
N LYS A 147 -18.68 -4.78 11.80
CA LYS A 147 -19.74 -4.41 10.86
C LYS A 147 -19.65 -2.97 10.35
N GLU A 148 -18.41 -2.44 10.33
CA GLU A 148 -18.10 -1.10 9.85
C GLU A 148 -16.87 -1.15 8.93
N PRO A 149 -16.84 -0.32 7.86
CA PRO A 149 -15.66 -0.18 7.00
C PRO A 149 -14.46 0.33 7.79
N VAL A 150 -13.28 -0.23 7.51
CA VAL A 150 -12.01 0.25 8.10
C VAL A 150 -11.65 1.60 7.51
N SER A 151 -11.25 2.56 8.36
CA SER A 151 -10.77 3.86 7.90
C SER A 151 -9.40 3.77 7.21
N VAL A 152 -9.13 4.69 6.27
CA VAL A 152 -7.84 4.78 5.58
C VAL A 152 -6.70 4.98 6.58
N ALA A 153 -6.96 5.78 7.62
CA ALA A 153 -6.02 6.00 8.71
C ALA A 153 -5.68 4.70 9.47
N ALA A 154 -6.67 3.87 9.78
CA ALA A 154 -6.47 2.61 10.49
C ALA A 154 -5.70 1.61 9.63
N ALA A 155 -6.06 1.45 8.36
CA ALA A 155 -5.37 0.56 7.43
C ALA A 155 -3.91 0.96 7.22
N SER A 156 -3.64 2.27 7.06
CA SER A 156 -2.27 2.77 6.91
C SER A 156 -1.43 2.61 8.18
N LYS A 157 -2.04 2.73 9.36
CA LYS A 157 -1.35 2.47 10.63
C LYS A 157 -1.04 1.00 10.82
N LEU A 158 -1.98 0.13 10.43
CA LEU A 158 -1.76 -1.32 10.45
C LEU A 158 -0.58 -1.70 9.56
N LEU A 159 -0.53 -1.20 8.31
CA LEU A 159 0.60 -1.44 7.42
C LEU A 159 1.91 -0.96 8.01
N ALA A 160 1.95 0.28 8.52
CA ALA A 160 3.15 0.85 9.11
C ALA A 160 3.67 0.03 10.30
N ASN A 161 2.77 -0.43 11.19
CA ASN A 161 3.15 -1.26 12.33
C ASN A 161 3.68 -2.63 11.90
N LEU A 162 3.07 -3.25 10.89
CA LEU A 162 3.53 -4.53 10.35
C LEU A 162 4.93 -4.40 9.74
N VAL A 163 5.14 -3.40 8.87
CA VAL A 163 6.43 -3.18 8.20
C VAL A 163 7.51 -2.80 9.21
N TYR A 164 7.18 -2.01 10.23
CA TYR A 164 8.12 -1.60 11.27
C TYR A 164 8.76 -2.78 12.02
N GLN A 165 8.01 -3.88 12.22
CA GLN A 165 8.54 -5.11 12.85
C GLN A 165 9.66 -5.76 12.04
N TYR A 166 9.73 -5.47 10.75
CA TYR A 166 10.73 -6.00 9.81
C TYR A 166 11.79 -4.95 9.43
N LYS A 167 11.85 -3.86 10.17
CA LYS A 167 12.85 -2.80 9.95
C LYS A 167 14.26 -3.36 10.04
N GLY A 168 15.11 -3.02 9.09
CA GLY A 168 16.49 -3.50 9.01
C GLY A 168 16.68 -4.85 8.33
N LEU A 169 15.60 -5.53 7.89
CA LEU A 169 15.67 -6.81 7.18
C LEU A 169 15.72 -6.67 5.65
N GLY A 170 15.99 -5.48 5.13
CA GLY A 170 16.16 -5.24 3.70
C GLY A 170 14.84 -5.14 2.90
N LEU A 171 13.72 -4.85 3.56
CA LEU A 171 12.46 -4.58 2.84
C LEU A 171 12.61 -3.36 1.93
N SER A 172 12.05 -3.45 0.73
CA SER A 172 11.97 -2.34 -0.23
C SER A 172 10.51 -2.05 -0.56
N LEU A 173 9.96 -1.04 0.11
CA LEU A 173 8.55 -0.72 0.04
C LEU A 173 8.33 0.79 0.12
N GLY A 174 7.63 1.33 -0.86
CA GLY A 174 7.07 2.67 -0.85
C GLY A 174 5.61 2.57 -1.30
N THR A 175 4.69 2.62 -0.36
CA THR A 175 3.27 2.38 -0.63
C THR A 175 2.45 3.60 -0.24
N MET A 176 1.55 4.02 -1.13
CA MET A 176 0.49 4.96 -0.77
C MET A 176 -0.80 4.20 -0.55
N LEU A 177 -1.44 4.45 0.59
CA LEU A 177 -2.81 4.00 0.87
C LEU A 177 -3.75 5.18 0.69
N CYS A 178 -4.67 5.03 -0.25
CA CYS A 178 -5.62 6.06 -0.65
C CYS A 178 -7.03 5.49 -0.66
N GLY A 179 -7.98 6.28 -0.18
CA GLY A 179 -9.35 5.81 -0.04
C GLY A 179 -10.32 6.89 0.39
N TRP A 180 -11.55 6.49 0.53
CA TRP A 180 -12.64 7.33 1.05
C TRP A 180 -13.27 6.67 2.28
N ASP A 181 -13.28 7.37 3.40
CA ASP A 181 -13.92 6.93 4.63
C ASP A 181 -14.94 7.96 5.17
N LYS A 182 -15.46 7.75 6.38
CA LYS A 182 -16.42 8.66 7.02
C LYS A 182 -15.91 10.11 7.19
N ARG A 183 -14.58 10.33 7.11
CA ARG A 183 -13.93 11.64 7.20
C ARG A 183 -13.67 12.28 5.85
N GLY A 184 -14.03 11.58 4.76
CA GLY A 184 -13.76 12.00 3.40
C GLY A 184 -12.49 11.36 2.81
N PRO A 185 -11.83 12.03 1.86
CA PRO A 185 -10.66 11.49 1.16
C PRO A 185 -9.44 11.36 2.08
N GLY A 186 -8.89 10.17 2.19
CA GLY A 186 -7.68 9.84 2.96
C GLY A 186 -6.52 9.45 2.05
N LEU A 187 -5.33 9.97 2.35
CA LEU A 187 -4.10 9.63 1.64
C LEU A 187 -2.92 9.57 2.62
N TYR A 188 -2.24 8.42 2.65
CA TYR A 188 -1.10 8.16 3.50
C TYR A 188 0.00 7.47 2.72
N TYR A 189 1.23 7.90 2.96
CA TYR A 189 2.44 7.25 2.48
C TYR A 189 3.06 6.42 3.60
N VAL A 190 3.49 5.22 3.29
CA VAL A 190 4.20 4.32 4.21
C VAL A 190 5.45 3.79 3.51
N ASP A 191 6.59 3.89 4.16
CA ASP A 191 7.88 3.39 3.66
C ASP A 191 8.34 2.08 4.33
N SER A 192 9.48 1.56 3.88
CA SER A 192 10.10 0.33 4.41
C SER A 192 10.55 0.44 5.87
N GLU A 193 10.73 1.65 6.39
CA GLU A 193 11.13 1.89 7.78
C GLU A 193 9.93 1.99 8.74
N GLY A 194 8.71 1.83 8.21
CA GLY A 194 7.48 1.98 8.97
C GLY A 194 7.08 3.44 9.22
N GLN A 195 7.75 4.40 8.55
CA GLN A 195 7.34 5.79 8.58
C GLN A 195 5.99 5.93 7.89
N ARG A 196 5.07 6.64 8.51
CA ARG A 196 3.73 6.90 8.00
C ARG A 196 3.44 8.39 7.98
N VAL A 197 3.19 8.93 6.79
CA VAL A 197 2.95 10.35 6.58
C VAL A 197 1.58 10.56 5.95
N ALA A 198 0.79 11.49 6.50
CA ALA A 198 -0.45 11.95 5.87
C ALA A 198 -0.16 13.16 4.98
N GLY A 199 -0.78 13.26 3.82
CA GLY A 199 -0.56 14.38 2.92
C GLY A 199 -1.71 14.66 1.96
N ALA A 200 -1.57 15.73 1.20
CA ALA A 200 -2.51 16.11 0.14
C ALA A 200 -2.13 15.47 -1.20
N ALA A 201 -0.84 15.30 -1.45
CA ALA A 201 -0.30 14.71 -2.66
C ALA A 201 1.02 13.98 -2.37
N PHE A 202 1.24 12.86 -3.02
CA PHE A 202 2.49 12.12 -3.00
C PHE A 202 2.80 11.58 -4.39
N ALA A 203 4.09 11.54 -4.72
CA ALA A 203 4.63 10.77 -5.83
C ALA A 203 5.77 9.89 -5.30
N VAL A 204 5.81 8.62 -5.71
CA VAL A 204 6.76 7.62 -5.19
C VAL A 204 7.37 6.84 -6.35
N GLY A 205 8.62 6.46 -6.20
CA GLY A 205 9.41 5.73 -7.19
C GLY A 205 10.47 6.59 -7.87
N SER A 206 11.22 6.00 -8.80
CA SER A 206 12.38 6.62 -9.47
C SER A 206 12.01 7.88 -10.26
N GLY A 207 10.82 7.93 -10.87
CA GLY A 207 10.33 9.09 -11.63
C GLY A 207 9.56 10.12 -10.80
N SER A 208 9.47 9.96 -9.47
CA SER A 208 8.67 10.81 -8.59
C SER A 208 9.01 12.30 -8.69
N SER A 209 10.29 12.65 -8.81
CA SER A 209 10.74 14.05 -8.92
C SER A 209 10.16 14.75 -10.14
N TYR A 210 10.08 14.04 -11.28
CA TYR A 210 9.51 14.58 -12.50
C TYR A 210 7.97 14.71 -12.39
N ALA A 211 7.32 13.76 -11.73
CA ALA A 211 5.89 13.82 -11.47
C ALA A 211 5.53 15.01 -10.57
N TYR A 212 6.31 15.28 -9.51
CA TYR A 212 6.10 16.43 -8.63
C TYR A 212 6.18 17.77 -9.40
N GLY A 213 7.11 17.92 -10.34
CA GLY A 213 7.22 19.14 -11.13
C GLY A 213 5.95 19.49 -11.92
N VAL A 214 5.17 18.49 -12.31
CA VAL A 214 3.86 18.66 -12.97
C VAL A 214 2.74 18.85 -11.94
N LEU A 215 2.75 18.05 -10.87
CA LEU A 215 1.73 18.11 -9.82
C LEU A 215 1.69 19.47 -9.14
N ASP A 216 2.84 20.01 -8.73
CA ASP A 216 2.92 21.28 -7.98
C ASP A 216 2.31 22.44 -8.74
N ARG A 217 2.43 22.43 -10.08
CA ARG A 217 1.82 23.45 -10.93
C ARG A 217 0.33 23.24 -11.19
N GLY A 218 -0.13 21.96 -11.16
CA GLY A 218 -1.46 21.59 -11.63
C GLY A 218 -2.50 21.37 -10.55
N LEU A 219 -2.12 21.17 -9.27
CA LEU A 219 -3.05 20.78 -8.20
C LEU A 219 -4.23 21.73 -8.01
N ALA A 220 -4.01 23.05 -8.14
CA ALA A 220 -5.08 24.04 -8.03
C ALA A 220 -6.12 23.91 -9.15
N ALA A 221 -5.68 23.57 -10.37
CA ALA A 221 -6.58 23.34 -11.50
C ALA A 221 -7.30 22.00 -11.37
N ALA A 222 -6.62 20.97 -10.88
CA ALA A 222 -7.17 19.64 -10.65
C ALA A 222 -8.30 19.62 -9.59
N ALA A 223 -8.32 20.58 -8.69
CA ALA A 223 -9.38 20.70 -7.70
C ALA A 223 -10.75 21.12 -8.29
N ARG A 224 -10.80 21.55 -9.56
CA ARG A 224 -12.03 22.06 -10.20
C ARG A 224 -12.98 20.94 -10.61
N SER A 225 -12.46 19.84 -11.10
CA SER A 225 -13.27 18.69 -11.51
C SER A 225 -12.47 17.39 -11.44
N GLU A 226 -13.18 16.27 -11.47
CA GLU A 226 -12.56 14.95 -11.53
C GLU A 226 -11.78 14.75 -12.83
N GLU A 227 -12.31 15.23 -13.96
CA GLU A 227 -11.67 15.12 -15.28
C GLU A 227 -10.34 15.88 -15.30
N ALA A 228 -10.32 17.10 -14.72
CA ALA A 228 -9.10 17.89 -14.59
C ALA A 228 -8.06 17.19 -13.70
N ALA A 229 -8.50 16.52 -12.63
CA ALA A 229 -7.62 15.73 -11.79
C ALA A 229 -7.04 14.53 -12.55
N CYS A 230 -7.87 13.78 -13.28
CA CYS A 230 -7.41 12.65 -14.08
C CYS A 230 -6.46 13.07 -15.21
N GLU A 231 -6.71 14.22 -15.83
CA GLU A 231 -5.84 14.78 -16.88
C GLU A 231 -4.47 15.19 -16.32
N LEU A 232 -4.45 15.86 -15.16
CA LEU A 232 -3.20 16.18 -14.46
C LEU A 232 -2.40 14.93 -14.12
N ALA A 233 -3.08 13.88 -13.62
CA ALA A 233 -2.45 12.61 -13.26
C ALA A 233 -1.81 11.92 -14.46
N ARG A 234 -2.52 11.85 -15.62
CA ARG A 234 -1.97 11.31 -16.88
C ARG A 234 -0.74 12.08 -17.33
N ARG A 235 -0.83 13.39 -17.34
CA ARG A 235 0.27 14.27 -17.75
C ARG A 235 1.51 14.11 -16.86
N ALA A 236 1.31 13.98 -15.55
CA ALA A 236 2.42 13.81 -14.61
C ALA A 236 3.14 12.47 -14.79
N ILE A 237 2.40 11.36 -15.00
CA ILE A 237 3.03 10.05 -15.30
C ILE A 237 3.69 10.05 -16.69
N ALA A 238 3.07 10.62 -17.71
CA ALA A 238 3.66 10.72 -19.06
C ALA A 238 4.99 11.49 -19.02
N GLN A 239 5.04 12.62 -18.32
CA GLN A 239 6.26 13.40 -18.13
C GLN A 239 7.33 12.63 -17.36
N ALA A 240 6.95 11.89 -16.31
CA ALA A 240 7.87 11.06 -15.55
C ALA A 240 8.44 9.93 -16.41
N ALA A 241 7.60 9.23 -17.18
CA ALA A 241 8.02 8.15 -18.05
C ALA A 241 8.91 8.62 -19.22
N HIS A 242 8.76 9.89 -19.65
CA HIS A 242 9.66 10.49 -20.66
C HIS A 242 11.07 10.73 -20.11
N ARG A 243 11.19 11.11 -18.84
CA ARG A 243 12.46 11.49 -18.22
C ARG A 243 13.14 10.35 -17.45
N ASP A 244 12.37 9.43 -16.90
CA ASP A 244 12.84 8.29 -16.15
C ASP A 244 12.83 7.03 -17.01
N ALA A 245 14.01 6.52 -17.34
CA ALA A 245 14.16 5.32 -18.16
C ALA A 245 13.54 4.06 -17.54
N TYR A 246 13.36 4.07 -16.23
CA TYR A 246 12.82 2.92 -15.49
C TYR A 246 11.28 2.95 -15.41
N SER A 247 10.64 4.09 -15.68
CA SER A 247 9.20 4.23 -15.76
C SER A 247 8.71 4.12 -17.20
N GLY A 248 7.51 3.51 -17.42
CA GLY A 248 7.04 3.33 -18.80
C GLY A 248 5.86 2.34 -18.91
N GLY A 249 5.61 1.87 -20.13
CA GLY A 249 4.49 1.00 -20.46
C GLY A 249 3.19 1.78 -20.63
N CYS A 250 2.19 1.51 -19.79
CA CYS A 250 0.89 2.19 -19.83
C CYS A 250 0.68 3.05 -18.58
N VAL A 251 -0.08 4.11 -18.71
CA VAL A 251 -0.62 4.91 -17.60
C VAL A 251 -1.98 4.38 -17.23
N ARG A 252 -2.14 4.01 -15.98
CA ARG A 252 -3.42 3.62 -15.40
C ARG A 252 -3.86 4.67 -14.39
N VAL A 253 -5.06 5.21 -14.58
CA VAL A 253 -5.65 6.20 -13.68
C VAL A 253 -6.87 5.62 -12.98
N MET A 254 -6.87 5.72 -11.66
CA MET A 254 -7.95 5.30 -10.79
C MET A 254 -8.50 6.52 -10.06
N HIS A 255 -9.79 6.52 -9.79
CA HIS A 255 -10.43 7.49 -8.93
C HIS A 255 -11.15 6.81 -7.77
N VAL A 256 -11.00 7.35 -6.56
CA VAL A 256 -11.64 6.85 -5.34
C VAL A 256 -12.55 7.92 -4.79
N GLY A 257 -13.84 7.70 -4.90
CA GLY A 257 -14.88 8.59 -4.38
C GLY A 257 -15.69 7.96 -3.24
N PRO A 258 -16.80 8.61 -2.85
CA PRO A 258 -17.68 8.10 -1.79
C PRO A 258 -18.29 6.74 -2.10
N ASP A 259 -18.54 6.45 -3.38
CA ASP A 259 -19.17 5.19 -3.84
C ASP A 259 -18.15 4.05 -4.00
N GLY A 260 -16.87 4.35 -3.88
CA GLY A 260 -15.77 3.40 -4.04
C GLY A 260 -14.77 3.82 -5.09
N TRP A 261 -13.88 2.89 -5.45
CA TRP A 261 -12.87 3.13 -6.47
C TRP A 261 -13.33 2.61 -7.84
N ARG A 262 -12.86 3.29 -8.89
CA ARG A 262 -13.04 2.86 -10.28
C ARG A 262 -11.81 3.17 -11.12
N GLU A 263 -11.58 2.39 -12.15
CA GLU A 263 -10.59 2.68 -13.19
C GLU A 263 -11.19 3.69 -14.17
N VAL A 264 -10.54 4.84 -14.32
CA VAL A 264 -11.02 5.93 -15.19
C VAL A 264 -10.45 5.78 -16.58
N SER A 265 -9.15 5.45 -16.67
CA SER A 265 -8.49 5.34 -17.97
C SER A 265 -7.24 4.46 -17.91
N HIS A 266 -6.94 3.86 -19.07
CA HIS A 266 -5.75 3.07 -19.32
C HIS A 266 -5.25 3.44 -20.72
N HIS A 267 -4.08 4.09 -20.82
CA HIS A 267 -3.50 4.55 -22.07
C HIS A 267 -2.06 4.09 -22.19
N ASP A 268 -1.61 3.85 -23.43
CA ASP A 268 -0.19 3.71 -23.69
C ASP A 268 0.54 5.03 -23.46
N ILE A 269 1.76 4.95 -22.92
CA ILE A 269 2.58 6.12 -22.64
C ILE A 269 3.02 6.79 -23.96
N ALA A 270 3.26 6.04 -25.04
CA ALA A 270 3.64 6.61 -26.33
C ALA A 270 2.56 7.56 -26.84
N GLU A 271 1.28 7.14 -26.82
CA GLU A 271 0.15 7.97 -27.23
C GLU A 271 0.03 9.26 -26.39
N LEU A 272 0.32 9.17 -25.09
CA LEU A 272 0.26 10.32 -24.20
C LEU A 272 1.47 11.25 -24.36
N GLN A 273 2.62 10.72 -24.74
CA GLN A 273 3.80 11.54 -25.03
C GLN A 273 3.58 12.40 -26.27
N ASP A 274 3.04 11.83 -27.34
CA ASP A 274 2.66 12.58 -28.54
C ASP A 274 1.68 13.72 -28.22
N LYS A 275 0.73 13.45 -27.31
CA LYS A 275 -0.28 14.45 -26.91
C LYS A 275 0.25 15.61 -26.05
N TYR A 276 1.22 15.33 -25.16
CA TYR A 276 1.60 16.28 -24.09
C TYR A 276 3.00 16.87 -24.24
N LEU A 277 3.86 16.32 -25.09
CA LEU A 277 5.27 16.69 -25.18
C LEU A 277 5.64 17.34 -26.53
N GLU A 278 4.68 17.42 -27.48
CA GLU A 278 4.77 18.31 -28.60
C GLU A 278 4.56 19.78 -28.15
#